data_de469f062201e6ab5cdf1573c450b0b7
#
_entry.id   de469f062201e6ab5cdf1573c450b0b7
#
_cell.length_a   1.000
_cell.length_b   1.000
_cell.length_c   1.000
_cell.angle_alpha   90.00
_cell.angle_beta   90.00
_cell.angle_gamma   90.00
#
_symmetry.space_group_name_H-M   'P 1'
#
loop_
_entity.id
_entity.type
_entity.pdbx_description
1 polymer ?
#
loop_
_entity_poly.entity_id
_entity_poly.type
_entity_poly.pdbx_seq_one_letter_code
_entity_poly.pdbx_strand_id
1 'polypeptide(L)'
;MTDAQIAPTAVVYPGTVVGAGCKILDGAVVGKQPSLSPRSTARHGELPPAELREGTIVSTGAIVFAGARIGARVIVGDQACVRERVVLGDDVVIGRGSLVENDTTIGPLTKIQAGAYITAYSTLEDNVFIAPCVVTTNDNFMGRTERRHELIKGPTIRRGARVGGGAILCPGVEIGADAFVGAGAVVVKDVPPRVVVVGNPARIMRDVAEDELLPDDGEPV
;
A
#
# COMPACT_ATOMS: atom_id res chain seq x y z
N MET A 1 -29.23 -3.43 10.48
CA MET A 1 -28.89 -3.46 9.03
C MET A 1 -27.85 -2.38 8.81
N THR A 2 -26.73 -2.71 8.20
CA THR A 2 -25.73 -1.71 7.83
C THR A 2 -26.30 -0.85 6.71
N ASP A 3 -26.18 0.47 6.78
CA ASP A 3 -26.58 1.42 5.74
C ASP A 3 -25.56 1.47 4.56
N ALA A 4 -24.85 0.38 4.36
CA ALA A 4 -23.88 0.25 3.28
C ALA A 4 -24.58 0.28 1.91
N GLN A 5 -23.99 1.00 0.95
CA GLN A 5 -24.46 1.10 -0.42
C GLN A 5 -23.63 0.17 -1.31
N ILE A 6 -24.27 -0.85 -1.88
CA ILE A 6 -23.60 -1.83 -2.75
C ILE A 6 -24.23 -1.74 -4.13
N ALA A 7 -23.43 -1.41 -5.15
CA ALA A 7 -23.90 -1.33 -6.54
C ALA A 7 -24.38 -2.71 -7.01
N PRO A 8 -25.45 -2.80 -7.84
CA PRO A 8 -25.96 -4.08 -8.34
C PRO A 8 -24.95 -4.91 -9.15
N THR A 9 -23.94 -4.27 -9.70
CA THR A 9 -22.87 -4.90 -10.48
C THR A 9 -21.64 -5.29 -9.65
N ALA A 10 -21.61 -4.91 -8.36
CA ALA A 10 -20.53 -5.28 -7.45
C ALA A 10 -20.67 -6.75 -7.00
N VAL A 11 -19.53 -7.39 -6.78
CA VAL A 11 -19.47 -8.78 -6.27
C VAL A 11 -18.88 -8.76 -4.87
N VAL A 12 -19.69 -9.08 -3.88
CA VAL A 12 -19.26 -9.23 -2.47
C VAL A 12 -19.32 -10.70 -2.10
N TYR A 13 -18.18 -11.30 -1.79
CA TYR A 13 -18.11 -12.72 -1.46
C TYR A 13 -18.69 -13.02 -0.07
N PRO A 14 -19.27 -14.22 0.13
CA PRO A 14 -19.87 -14.61 1.40
C PRO A 14 -18.91 -14.45 2.58
N GLY A 15 -19.45 -14.02 3.71
CA GLY A 15 -18.71 -13.79 4.94
C GLY A 15 -17.97 -12.45 5.02
N THR A 16 -17.84 -11.70 3.92
CA THR A 16 -17.24 -10.37 3.93
C THR A 16 -17.96 -9.46 4.92
N VAL A 17 -17.20 -8.84 5.81
CA VAL A 17 -17.75 -7.86 6.77
C VAL A 17 -17.71 -6.47 6.14
N VAL A 18 -18.87 -5.85 5.98
CA VAL A 18 -19.00 -4.50 5.42
C VAL A 18 -19.57 -3.57 6.50
N GLY A 19 -18.77 -2.59 6.92
CA GLY A 19 -19.12 -1.61 7.95
C GLY A 19 -20.22 -0.64 7.51
N ALA A 20 -20.72 0.12 8.47
CA ALA A 20 -21.74 1.14 8.23
C ALA A 20 -21.24 2.24 7.29
N GLY A 21 -22.13 2.76 6.43
CA GLY A 21 -21.80 3.85 5.49
C GLY A 21 -20.79 3.50 4.41
N CYS A 22 -20.36 2.23 4.29
CA CYS A 22 -19.50 1.81 3.19
C CYS A 22 -20.18 1.95 1.83
N LYS A 23 -19.37 2.23 0.80
CA LYS A 23 -19.83 2.26 -0.60
C LYS A 23 -19.00 1.29 -1.43
N ILE A 24 -19.67 0.33 -2.06
CA ILE A 24 -19.05 -0.61 -2.99
C ILE A 24 -19.63 -0.33 -4.36
N LEU A 25 -18.81 0.25 -5.25
CA LEU A 25 -19.25 0.81 -6.51
C LEU A 25 -19.28 -0.25 -7.64
N ASP A 26 -19.68 0.18 -8.81
CA ASP A 26 -19.92 -0.69 -9.97
C ASP A 26 -18.70 -1.55 -10.34
N GLY A 27 -18.94 -2.85 -10.52
CA GLY A 27 -17.91 -3.81 -10.90
C GLY A 27 -16.83 -4.07 -9.88
N ALA A 28 -16.92 -3.50 -8.67
CA ALA A 28 -15.97 -3.81 -7.59
C ALA A 28 -16.14 -5.26 -7.12
N VAL A 29 -15.03 -5.88 -6.71
CA VAL A 29 -14.99 -7.27 -6.21
C VAL A 29 -14.37 -7.30 -4.83
N VAL A 30 -15.11 -7.74 -3.81
CA VAL A 30 -14.66 -7.73 -2.40
C VAL A 30 -14.75 -9.13 -1.80
N GLY A 31 -13.68 -9.56 -1.14
CA GLY A 31 -13.62 -10.83 -0.43
C GLY A 31 -13.25 -12.04 -1.30
N LYS A 32 -12.73 -11.81 -2.52
CA LYS A 32 -12.30 -12.87 -3.43
C LYS A 32 -11.12 -13.65 -2.85
N GLN A 33 -11.19 -14.99 -2.83
CA GLN A 33 -10.05 -15.85 -2.54
C GLN A 33 -8.99 -15.76 -3.66
N PRO A 34 -7.69 -15.75 -3.35
CA PRO A 34 -6.65 -15.76 -4.37
C PRO A 34 -6.59 -17.12 -5.08
N SER A 35 -6.44 -17.08 -6.42
CA SER A 35 -6.13 -18.27 -7.20
C SER A 35 -4.62 -18.34 -7.41
N LEU A 36 -3.95 -19.15 -6.60
CA LEU A 36 -2.50 -19.27 -6.59
C LEU A 36 -2.03 -20.44 -7.46
N SER A 37 -0.95 -20.22 -8.21
CA SER A 37 -0.24 -21.31 -8.88
C SER A 37 0.40 -22.24 -7.84
N PRO A 38 0.52 -23.55 -8.09
CA PRO A 38 1.26 -24.48 -7.22
C PRO A 38 2.71 -24.05 -6.95
N ARG A 39 3.28 -23.22 -7.82
CA ARG A 39 4.65 -22.65 -7.66
C ARG A 39 4.66 -21.28 -7.00
N SER A 40 3.51 -20.78 -6.57
CA SER A 40 3.46 -19.47 -5.90
C SER A 40 4.22 -19.52 -4.57
N THR A 41 4.96 -18.46 -4.28
CA THR A 41 5.63 -18.26 -2.99
C THR A 41 4.68 -17.70 -1.93
N ALA A 42 3.49 -17.25 -2.34
CA ALA A 42 2.45 -16.82 -1.40
C ALA A 42 1.92 -18.03 -0.60
N ARG A 43 1.49 -17.77 0.63
CA ARG A 43 0.92 -18.81 1.50
C ARG A 43 -0.36 -19.35 0.87
N HIS A 44 -0.41 -20.66 0.73
CA HIS A 44 -1.59 -21.39 0.28
C HIS A 44 -2.58 -21.63 1.43
N GLY A 45 -3.85 -21.76 1.11
CA GLY A 45 -4.93 -22.06 2.05
C GLY A 45 -6.10 -21.10 1.89
N GLU A 46 -7.21 -21.48 2.50
CA GLU A 46 -8.40 -20.62 2.56
C GLU A 46 -8.14 -19.48 3.55
N LEU A 47 -8.48 -18.26 3.13
CA LEU A 47 -8.31 -17.06 3.91
C LEU A 47 -9.62 -16.67 4.60
N PRO A 48 -9.55 -16.02 5.77
CA PRO A 48 -10.72 -15.43 6.39
C PRO A 48 -11.36 -14.40 5.45
N PRO A 49 -12.64 -14.10 5.62
CA PRO A 49 -13.31 -13.06 4.87
C PRO A 49 -12.57 -11.70 4.95
N ALA A 50 -12.79 -10.84 3.96
CA ALA A 50 -12.34 -9.46 4.05
C ALA A 50 -13.18 -8.67 5.06
N GLU A 51 -12.55 -7.70 5.73
CA GLU A 51 -13.19 -6.81 6.69
C GLU A 51 -13.01 -5.36 6.25
N LEU A 52 -14.12 -4.63 6.06
CA LEU A 52 -14.14 -3.20 5.76
C LEU A 52 -14.80 -2.47 6.92
N ARG A 53 -14.10 -1.51 7.51
CA ARG A 53 -14.66 -0.66 8.56
C ARG A 53 -15.53 0.45 7.96
N GLU A 54 -16.14 1.21 8.83
CA GLU A 54 -17.16 2.22 8.49
C GLU A 54 -16.65 3.28 7.49
N GLY A 55 -17.52 3.72 6.60
CA GLY A 55 -17.28 4.80 5.65
C GLY A 55 -16.30 4.50 4.53
N THR A 56 -15.82 3.25 4.42
CA THR A 56 -14.88 2.85 3.37
C THR A 56 -15.55 2.84 2.00
N ILE A 57 -14.84 3.31 0.99
CA ILE A 57 -15.27 3.34 -0.41
C ILE A 57 -14.38 2.38 -1.22
N VAL A 58 -15.01 1.37 -1.84
CA VAL A 58 -14.39 0.53 -2.85
C VAL A 58 -14.90 0.98 -4.21
N SER A 59 -14.05 1.67 -4.97
CA SER A 59 -14.45 2.36 -6.19
C SER A 59 -14.63 1.40 -7.37
N THR A 60 -15.05 1.93 -8.52
CA THR A 60 -15.42 1.16 -9.70
C THR A 60 -14.30 0.23 -10.15
N GLY A 61 -14.63 -1.05 -10.30
CA GLY A 61 -13.70 -2.09 -10.76
C GLY A 61 -12.54 -2.39 -9.82
N ALA A 62 -12.53 -1.84 -8.60
CA ALA A 62 -11.50 -2.15 -7.61
C ALA A 62 -11.66 -3.57 -7.04
N ILE A 63 -10.56 -4.18 -6.62
CA ILE A 63 -10.55 -5.55 -6.10
C ILE A 63 -9.93 -5.55 -4.70
N VAL A 64 -10.66 -6.09 -3.73
CA VAL A 64 -10.17 -6.35 -2.36
C VAL A 64 -10.25 -7.86 -2.10
N PHE A 65 -9.12 -8.48 -1.83
CA PHE A 65 -9.05 -9.92 -1.60
C PHE A 65 -9.48 -10.30 -0.17
N ALA A 66 -9.83 -11.57 0.00
CA ALA A 66 -10.06 -12.20 1.29
C ALA A 66 -8.84 -12.04 2.21
N GLY A 67 -9.07 -11.99 3.52
CA GLY A 67 -8.04 -11.77 4.52
C GLY A 67 -7.53 -10.33 4.62
N ALA A 68 -7.94 -9.42 3.74
CA ALA A 68 -7.63 -8.00 3.87
C ALA A 68 -8.44 -7.36 5.01
N ARG A 69 -7.81 -6.47 5.77
CA ARG A 69 -8.43 -5.65 6.81
C ARG A 69 -8.30 -4.19 6.45
N ILE A 70 -9.43 -3.58 6.18
CA ILE A 70 -9.51 -2.21 5.68
C ILE A 70 -10.07 -1.33 6.79
N GLY A 71 -9.32 -0.32 7.18
CA GLY A 71 -9.68 0.67 8.19
C GLY A 71 -10.92 1.49 7.84
N ALA A 72 -11.26 2.42 8.70
CA ALA A 72 -12.39 3.33 8.49
C ALA A 72 -12.04 4.42 7.46
N ARG A 73 -13.04 4.88 6.69
CA ARG A 73 -12.93 5.98 5.73
C ARG A 73 -11.83 5.81 4.67
N VAL A 74 -11.42 4.57 4.42
CA VAL A 74 -10.45 4.23 3.37
C VAL A 74 -11.08 4.41 2.00
N ILE A 75 -10.29 4.90 1.04
CA ILE A 75 -10.68 4.94 -0.37
C ILE A 75 -9.78 3.95 -1.14
N VAL A 76 -10.40 2.90 -1.70
CA VAL A 76 -9.75 2.04 -2.69
C VAL A 76 -10.21 2.54 -4.06
N GLY A 77 -9.34 3.26 -4.75
CA GLY A 77 -9.64 3.97 -6.00
C GLY A 77 -10.01 3.05 -7.16
N ASP A 78 -10.53 3.62 -8.24
CA ASP A 78 -10.97 2.88 -9.42
C ASP A 78 -9.89 1.92 -9.93
N GLN A 79 -10.25 0.67 -10.19
CA GLN A 79 -9.35 -0.37 -10.71
C GLN A 79 -8.13 -0.67 -9.82
N ALA A 80 -8.08 -0.15 -8.61
CA ALA A 80 -7.02 -0.51 -7.66
C ALA A 80 -7.20 -1.95 -7.15
N CYS A 81 -6.11 -2.58 -6.76
CA CYS A 81 -6.13 -3.93 -6.24
C CYS A 81 -5.43 -4.01 -4.89
N VAL A 82 -6.15 -4.50 -3.88
CA VAL A 82 -5.63 -4.76 -2.54
C VAL A 82 -5.63 -6.26 -2.31
N ARG A 83 -4.43 -6.84 -2.24
CA ARG A 83 -4.23 -8.29 -2.13
C ARG A 83 -4.54 -8.83 -0.73
N GLU A 84 -4.45 -10.13 -0.62
CA GLU A 84 -4.75 -10.85 0.63
C GLU A 84 -3.80 -10.48 1.78
N ARG A 85 -4.34 -10.48 3.01
CA ARG A 85 -3.61 -10.18 4.26
C ARG A 85 -2.99 -8.77 4.31
N VAL A 86 -3.46 -7.88 3.45
CA VAL A 86 -3.13 -6.46 3.55
C VAL A 86 -3.89 -5.86 4.73
N VAL A 87 -3.22 -4.99 5.47
CA VAL A 87 -3.82 -4.19 6.55
C VAL A 87 -3.68 -2.72 6.20
N LEU A 88 -4.81 -2.03 6.06
CA LEU A 88 -4.86 -0.58 5.86
C LEU A 88 -5.40 0.08 7.13
N GLY A 89 -4.70 1.09 7.62
CA GLY A 89 -5.16 1.97 8.68
C GLY A 89 -6.33 2.86 8.24
N ASP A 90 -6.84 3.65 9.17
CA ASP A 90 -7.92 4.59 8.91
C ASP A 90 -7.46 5.71 7.95
N ASP A 91 -8.38 6.27 7.17
CA ASP A 91 -8.17 7.41 6.28
C ASP A 91 -7.07 7.18 5.19
N VAL A 92 -6.75 5.93 4.88
CA VAL A 92 -5.82 5.58 3.81
C VAL A 92 -6.47 5.79 2.44
N VAL A 93 -5.70 6.34 1.50
CA VAL A 93 -6.11 6.45 0.09
C VAL A 93 -5.22 5.56 -0.78
N ILE A 94 -5.83 4.61 -1.48
CA ILE A 94 -5.18 3.84 -2.53
C ILE A 94 -5.65 4.41 -3.88
N GLY A 95 -4.77 5.10 -4.58
CA GLY A 95 -5.05 5.78 -5.83
C GLY A 95 -5.45 4.82 -6.94
N ARG A 96 -6.14 5.35 -7.95
CA ARG A 96 -6.63 4.61 -9.11
C ARG A 96 -5.53 3.76 -9.74
N GLY A 97 -5.86 2.49 -10.06
CA GLY A 97 -4.98 1.55 -10.75
C GLY A 97 -3.74 1.14 -9.97
N SER A 98 -3.64 1.51 -8.69
CA SER A 98 -2.54 1.07 -7.83
C SER A 98 -2.72 -0.36 -7.36
N LEU A 99 -1.61 -1.04 -7.13
CA LEU A 99 -1.59 -2.40 -6.62
C LEU A 99 -0.86 -2.45 -5.27
N VAL A 100 -1.53 -2.99 -4.25
CA VAL A 100 -0.94 -3.32 -2.95
C VAL A 100 -0.89 -4.83 -2.82
N GLU A 101 0.30 -5.38 -2.83
CA GLU A 101 0.55 -6.82 -2.77
C GLU A 101 0.37 -7.37 -1.34
N ASN A 102 0.26 -8.69 -1.26
CA ASN A 102 -0.04 -9.44 -0.04
C ASN A 102 0.94 -9.16 1.12
N ASP A 103 0.46 -9.40 2.35
CA ASP A 103 1.24 -9.26 3.58
C ASP A 103 1.87 -7.87 3.75
N THR A 104 1.20 -6.83 3.25
CA THR A 104 1.61 -5.42 3.34
C THR A 104 0.80 -4.71 4.43
N THR A 105 1.46 -3.88 5.22
CA THR A 105 0.81 -3.04 6.23
C THR A 105 0.98 -1.57 5.87
N ILE A 106 -0.10 -0.79 5.92
CA ILE A 106 -0.12 0.63 5.62
C ILE A 106 -0.80 1.36 6.78
N GLY A 107 -0.07 2.24 7.43
CA GLY A 107 -0.53 3.05 8.55
C GLY A 107 -1.56 4.12 8.14
N PRO A 108 -2.27 4.67 9.12
CA PRO A 108 -3.34 5.64 8.87
C PRO A 108 -2.85 6.91 8.18
N LEU A 109 -3.78 7.64 7.56
CA LEU A 109 -3.53 8.92 6.87
C LEU A 109 -2.56 8.82 5.67
N THR A 110 -2.09 7.63 5.32
CA THR A 110 -1.18 7.40 4.20
C THR A 110 -1.91 7.55 2.86
N LYS A 111 -1.28 8.25 1.91
CA LYS A 111 -1.83 8.50 0.58
C LYS A 111 -0.94 7.89 -0.49
N ILE A 112 -1.47 6.90 -1.20
CA ILE A 112 -0.83 6.27 -2.36
C ILE A 112 -1.53 6.80 -3.61
N GLN A 113 -0.78 7.48 -4.48
CA GLN A 113 -1.30 8.07 -5.70
C GLN A 113 -1.42 7.05 -6.83
N ALA A 114 -2.05 7.45 -7.93
CA ALA A 114 -2.41 6.58 -9.05
C ALA A 114 -1.23 5.79 -9.64
N GLY A 115 -1.49 4.51 -9.99
CA GLY A 115 -0.54 3.66 -10.71
C GLY A 115 0.68 3.22 -9.91
N ALA A 116 0.69 3.40 -8.59
CA ALA A 116 1.78 2.92 -7.75
C ALA A 116 1.70 1.40 -7.54
N TYR A 117 2.87 0.75 -7.45
CA TYR A 117 3.01 -0.66 -7.14
C TYR A 117 3.72 -0.83 -5.80
N ILE A 118 2.98 -1.31 -4.80
CA ILE A 118 3.50 -1.62 -3.47
C ILE A 118 3.65 -3.12 -3.34
N THR A 119 4.89 -3.56 -3.34
CA THR A 119 5.25 -4.99 -3.32
C THR A 119 4.90 -5.66 -1.99
N ALA A 120 4.76 -6.98 -2.02
CA ALA A 120 4.51 -7.78 -0.82
C ALA A 120 5.57 -7.59 0.26
N TYR A 121 5.14 -7.74 1.52
CA TYR A 121 5.97 -7.60 2.72
C TYR A 121 6.51 -6.19 2.94
N SER A 122 5.84 -5.18 2.38
CA SER A 122 6.14 -3.77 2.64
C SER A 122 5.47 -3.31 3.95
N THR A 123 6.11 -2.34 4.59
CA THR A 123 5.54 -1.64 5.74
C THR A 123 5.61 -0.14 5.48
N LEU A 124 4.47 0.51 5.42
CA LEU A 124 4.35 1.96 5.38
C LEU A 124 3.76 2.40 6.72
N GLU A 125 4.43 3.29 7.41
CA GLU A 125 3.91 3.90 8.63
C GLU A 125 2.85 4.96 8.33
N ASP A 126 2.44 5.72 9.30
CA ASP A 126 1.40 6.74 9.16
C ASP A 126 1.89 7.98 8.37
N ASN A 127 0.95 8.71 7.77
CA ASN A 127 1.20 9.95 7.05
C ASN A 127 2.22 9.84 5.89
N VAL A 128 2.44 8.65 5.34
CA VAL A 128 3.33 8.45 4.19
C VAL A 128 2.65 8.96 2.92
N PHE A 129 3.41 9.63 2.06
CA PHE A 129 2.96 10.04 0.74
C PHE A 129 3.73 9.31 -0.37
N ILE A 130 3.02 8.51 -1.14
CA ILE A 130 3.55 7.82 -2.33
C ILE A 130 2.99 8.50 -3.58
N ALA A 131 3.84 9.16 -4.35
CA ALA A 131 3.47 9.85 -5.58
C ALA A 131 3.11 8.88 -6.72
N PRO A 132 2.53 9.34 -7.83
CA PRO A 132 2.14 8.47 -8.94
C PRO A 132 3.28 7.63 -9.50
N CYS A 133 2.94 6.39 -9.91
CA CYS A 133 3.85 5.47 -10.58
C CYS A 133 5.12 5.09 -9.80
N VAL A 134 5.13 5.23 -8.49
CA VAL A 134 6.21 4.69 -7.65
C VAL A 134 6.16 3.16 -7.70
N VAL A 135 7.34 2.54 -7.79
CA VAL A 135 7.48 1.07 -7.82
C VAL A 135 8.35 0.63 -6.65
N THR A 136 7.87 -0.32 -5.87
CA THR A 136 8.67 -0.99 -4.84
C THR A 136 8.96 -2.44 -5.23
N THR A 137 10.07 -2.99 -4.77
CA THR A 137 10.49 -4.36 -5.07
C THR A 137 10.91 -5.10 -3.78
N ASN A 138 10.88 -6.45 -3.79
CA ASN A 138 11.11 -7.24 -2.58
C ASN A 138 12.09 -8.41 -2.76
N ASP A 139 12.57 -8.69 -3.98
CA ASP A 139 13.43 -9.83 -4.26
C ASP A 139 14.74 -9.41 -4.96
N ASN A 140 15.83 -9.41 -4.21
CA ASN A 140 17.17 -9.11 -4.73
C ASN A 140 17.70 -10.17 -5.70
N PHE A 141 17.06 -11.33 -5.77
CA PHE A 141 17.52 -12.46 -6.58
C PHE A 141 16.67 -12.68 -7.85
N MET A 142 15.56 -11.92 -7.99
CA MET A 142 14.64 -11.97 -9.14
C MET A 142 14.26 -13.41 -9.53
N GLY A 143 13.78 -14.18 -8.54
CA GLY A 143 13.35 -15.56 -8.76
C GLY A 143 14.47 -16.59 -8.80
N ARG A 144 15.74 -16.20 -8.60
CA ARG A 144 16.88 -17.12 -8.55
C ARG A 144 17.17 -17.55 -7.11
N THR A 145 17.67 -18.75 -6.92
CA THR A 145 18.05 -19.39 -5.64
C THR A 145 16.89 -19.63 -4.65
N GLU A 146 16.94 -20.77 -3.95
CA GLU A 146 15.99 -21.08 -2.87
C GLU A 146 16.16 -20.14 -1.66
N ARG A 147 17.35 -19.66 -1.42
CA ARG A 147 17.68 -18.71 -0.35
C ARG A 147 16.84 -17.43 -0.39
N ARG A 148 16.32 -17.02 -1.56
CA ARG A 148 15.47 -15.84 -1.70
C ARG A 148 14.20 -15.92 -0.83
N HIS A 149 13.66 -17.10 -0.59
CA HIS A 149 12.43 -17.27 0.19
C HIS A 149 12.55 -16.79 1.64
N GLU A 150 13.76 -16.84 2.20
CA GLU A 150 14.06 -16.33 3.54
C GLU A 150 14.37 -14.82 3.54
N LEU A 151 14.71 -14.27 2.38
CA LEU A 151 15.24 -12.90 2.24
C LEU A 151 14.28 -11.94 1.51
N ILE A 152 13.15 -12.44 1.00
CA ILE A 152 12.12 -11.57 0.42
C ILE A 152 11.65 -10.57 1.46
N LYS A 153 11.84 -9.28 1.16
CA LYS A 153 11.46 -8.19 2.04
C LYS A 153 11.15 -6.94 1.22
N GLY A 154 9.94 -6.40 1.37
CA GLY A 154 9.56 -5.10 0.84
C GLY A 154 10.24 -3.95 1.60
N PRO A 155 10.17 -2.73 1.10
CA PRO A 155 10.70 -1.57 1.81
C PRO A 155 9.91 -1.30 3.09
N THR A 156 10.60 -0.65 4.04
CA THR A 156 9.98 -0.01 5.21
C THR A 156 10.02 1.50 4.99
N ILE A 157 8.85 2.15 4.99
CA ILE A 157 8.73 3.59 4.79
C ILE A 157 8.17 4.17 6.07
N ARG A 158 8.99 4.99 6.74
CA ARG A 158 8.69 5.54 8.05
C ARG A 158 7.74 6.73 7.97
N ARG A 159 7.18 7.07 9.14
CA ARG A 159 6.21 8.16 9.34
C ARG A 159 6.61 9.42 8.57
N GLY A 160 5.65 10.03 7.86
CA GLY A 160 5.82 11.29 7.16
C GLY A 160 6.73 11.26 5.92
N ALA A 161 7.33 10.13 5.60
CA ALA A 161 8.18 10.04 4.42
C ALA A 161 7.40 10.25 3.13
N ARG A 162 8.03 10.92 2.17
CA ARG A 162 7.45 11.26 0.86
C ARG A 162 8.28 10.64 -0.26
N VAL A 163 7.62 9.90 -1.15
CA VAL A 163 8.29 9.24 -2.28
C VAL A 163 7.78 9.84 -3.59
N GLY A 164 8.66 10.48 -4.33
CA GLY A 164 8.39 11.22 -5.57
C GLY A 164 8.02 10.31 -6.74
N GLY A 165 7.28 10.87 -7.69
CA GLY A 165 6.72 10.13 -8.83
C GLY A 165 7.76 9.34 -9.63
N GLY A 166 7.41 8.11 -9.99
CA GLY A 166 8.28 7.23 -10.76
C GLY A 166 9.55 6.76 -10.04
N ALA A 167 9.70 7.02 -8.74
CA ALA A 167 10.83 6.49 -7.98
C ALA A 167 10.75 4.97 -7.82
N ILE A 168 11.90 4.33 -7.70
CA ILE A 168 12.03 2.87 -7.50
C ILE A 168 12.70 2.65 -6.15
N LEU A 169 12.04 1.85 -5.29
CA LEU A 169 12.61 1.40 -4.02
C LEU A 169 13.03 -0.05 -4.13
N CYS A 170 14.33 -0.31 -3.94
CA CYS A 170 14.91 -1.66 -3.99
C CYS A 170 14.50 -2.50 -2.77
N PRO A 171 14.65 -3.85 -2.85
CA PRO A 171 14.22 -4.75 -1.79
C PRO A 171 14.82 -4.44 -0.43
N GLY A 172 13.96 -4.37 0.59
CA GLY A 172 14.37 -4.26 1.98
C GLY A 172 14.92 -2.92 2.44
N VAL A 173 14.96 -1.89 1.56
CA VAL A 173 15.44 -0.55 1.96
C VAL A 173 14.51 0.09 2.99
N GLU A 174 15.08 0.90 3.85
CA GLU A 174 14.34 1.74 4.79
C GLU A 174 14.38 3.21 4.34
N ILE A 175 13.22 3.85 4.29
CA ILE A 175 13.09 5.29 4.09
C ILE A 175 12.78 5.91 5.45
N GLY A 176 13.70 6.70 5.98
CA GLY A 176 13.59 7.29 7.32
C GLY A 176 12.42 8.28 7.44
N ALA A 177 12.03 8.55 8.70
CA ALA A 177 10.92 9.45 8.98
C ALA A 177 11.16 10.84 8.37
N ASP A 178 10.11 11.42 7.79
CA ASP A 178 10.14 12.72 7.10
C ASP A 178 11.16 12.82 5.95
N ALA A 179 11.76 11.71 5.51
CA ALA A 179 12.65 11.73 4.36
C ALA A 179 11.88 12.02 3.07
N PHE A 180 12.56 12.61 2.10
CA PHE A 180 12.01 12.93 0.79
C PHE A 180 12.82 12.24 -0.30
N VAL A 181 12.21 11.31 -1.01
CA VAL A 181 12.78 10.67 -2.19
C VAL A 181 12.32 11.44 -3.42
N GLY A 182 13.24 12.04 -4.16
CA GLY A 182 12.95 12.81 -5.37
C GLY A 182 12.36 11.96 -6.49
N ALA A 183 11.59 12.60 -7.37
CA ALA A 183 10.99 11.92 -8.53
C ALA A 183 12.04 11.21 -9.39
N GLY A 184 11.73 10.00 -9.87
CA GLY A 184 12.62 9.18 -10.69
C GLY A 184 13.86 8.65 -9.99
N ALA A 185 14.01 8.82 -8.68
CA ALA A 185 15.15 8.30 -7.94
C ALA A 185 15.11 6.76 -7.84
N VAL A 186 16.29 6.13 -7.86
CA VAL A 186 16.44 4.69 -7.60
C VAL A 186 17.15 4.49 -6.26
N VAL A 187 16.37 4.11 -5.25
CA VAL A 187 16.87 3.93 -3.88
C VAL A 187 17.38 2.50 -3.71
N VAL A 188 18.68 2.36 -3.55
CA VAL A 188 19.39 1.07 -3.42
C VAL A 188 19.98 0.84 -2.02
N LYS A 189 19.83 1.81 -1.12
CA LYS A 189 20.30 1.78 0.27
C LYS A 189 19.31 2.54 1.14
N ASP A 190 19.36 2.29 2.44
CA ASP A 190 18.56 3.03 3.42
C ASP A 190 18.78 4.53 3.32
N VAL A 191 17.69 5.27 3.50
CA VAL A 191 17.67 6.74 3.50
C VAL A 191 17.49 7.20 4.94
N PRO A 192 18.42 8.00 5.49
CA PRO A 192 18.27 8.56 6.82
C PRO A 192 17.01 9.43 6.96
N PRO A 193 16.49 9.63 8.18
CA PRO A 193 15.38 10.53 8.40
C PRO A 193 15.74 11.98 8.03
N ARG A 194 14.72 12.75 7.64
CA ARG A 194 14.79 14.20 7.39
C ARG A 194 15.81 14.61 6.30
N VAL A 195 16.10 13.73 5.34
CA VAL A 195 16.97 14.09 4.20
C VAL A 195 16.22 13.96 2.87
N VAL A 196 16.64 14.76 1.91
CA VAL A 196 16.22 14.68 0.51
C VAL A 196 17.25 13.86 -0.26
N VAL A 197 16.80 12.79 -0.93
CA VAL A 197 17.64 12.01 -1.84
C VAL A 197 17.14 12.10 -3.27
N VAL A 198 18.05 12.13 -4.24
CA VAL A 198 17.74 12.22 -5.67
C VAL A 198 18.68 11.38 -6.52
N GLY A 199 18.27 11.03 -7.71
CA GLY A 199 19.11 10.42 -8.76
C GLY A 199 19.08 8.90 -8.81
N ASN A 200 19.88 8.34 -9.73
CA ASN A 200 20.04 6.91 -9.95
C ASN A 200 21.54 6.57 -10.00
N PRO A 201 22.07 5.89 -8.98
CA PRO A 201 21.44 5.56 -7.72
C PRO A 201 21.20 6.83 -6.86
N ALA A 202 20.21 6.79 -5.99
CA ALA A 202 19.86 7.92 -5.12
C ALA A 202 21.02 8.32 -4.19
N ARG A 203 21.22 9.63 -4.02
CA ARG A 203 22.23 10.24 -3.13
C ARG A 203 21.61 11.37 -2.34
N ILE A 204 22.08 11.58 -1.12
CA ILE A 204 21.65 12.73 -0.30
C ILE A 204 22.01 14.01 -1.04
N MET A 205 21.02 14.89 -1.15
CA MET A 205 21.13 16.20 -1.78
C MET A 205 21.18 17.33 -0.74
N ARG A 206 20.27 17.26 0.25
CA ARG A 206 20.14 18.25 1.33
C ARG A 206 19.27 17.69 2.46
N ASP A 207 19.19 18.41 3.55
CA ASP A 207 18.19 18.17 4.58
C ASP A 207 16.79 18.63 4.11
N VAL A 208 15.75 18.02 4.68
CA VAL A 208 14.36 18.50 4.54
C VAL A 208 14.21 19.81 5.33
N ALA A 209 13.54 20.79 4.76
CA ALA A 209 13.30 22.07 5.44
C ALA A 209 12.34 21.88 6.63
N GLU A 210 12.54 22.65 7.71
CA GLU A 210 11.77 22.52 8.96
C GLU A 210 10.26 22.69 8.73
N ASP A 211 9.86 23.60 7.84
CA ASP A 211 8.46 23.85 7.46
C ASP A 211 7.83 22.75 6.57
N GLU A 212 8.64 21.80 6.12
CA GLU A 212 8.20 20.61 5.38
C GLU A 212 8.04 19.37 6.26
N LEU A 213 8.42 19.40 7.53
CA LEU A 213 8.32 18.29 8.46
C LEU A 213 6.88 18.13 8.96
N LEU A 214 6.48 16.90 9.27
CA LEU A 214 5.21 16.68 9.95
C LEU A 214 5.28 17.29 11.36
N PRO A 215 4.19 17.94 11.82
CA PRO A 215 4.06 18.37 13.21
C PRO A 215 4.22 17.19 14.18
N ASP A 216 4.82 17.44 15.35
CA ASP A 216 5.04 16.40 16.36
C ASP A 216 3.74 15.82 16.92
N ASP A 217 2.64 16.58 16.88
CA ASP A 217 1.30 16.18 17.33
C ASP A 217 0.54 15.28 16.34
N GLY A 218 1.12 15.03 15.16
CA GLY A 218 0.57 14.10 14.17
C GLY A 218 -0.70 14.56 13.46
N GLU A 219 -1.08 15.83 13.60
CA GLU A 219 -2.19 16.40 12.82
C GLU A 219 -1.85 16.37 11.34
N PRO A 220 -2.80 15.93 10.47
CA PRO A 220 -2.58 15.91 9.03
C PRO A 220 -2.53 17.35 8.48
N VAL A 221 -1.52 17.63 7.67
CA VAL A 221 -1.44 18.87 6.89
C VAL A 221 -2.37 18.80 5.69
#